data_dacb8f61d3125ff4b6d93d9aac57fea8
#
_entry.id   dacb8f61d3125ff4b6d93d9aac57fea8
#
_cell.length_a   1.000
_cell.length_b   1.000
_cell.length_c   1.000
_cell.angle_alpha   90.00
_cell.angle_beta   90.00
_cell.angle_gamma   90.00
#
_symmetry.space_group_name_H-M   'P 1'
#
loop_
_entity.id
_entity.type
_entity.pdbx_description
1 polymer ?
#
loop_
_entity_poly.entity_id
_entity_poly.type
_entity_poly.pdbx_seq_one_letter_code
_entity_poly.pdbx_strand_id
1 'polypeptide(L)'
;NNHFITAPNGSNNSLFAVNHGLFVNILAVDRHRDVFYSTISGYTMNRATGLKTNNAYVKTTISAGTASGDRISKISVSPYTTTSSTLFLGTNSGKIIKMINADTTPVSTVIATPFVGNVSDIKFGASENEILVTLSNYGETMKNVYFTNDGGATWQNKEGNLPDMPVRAIFMNPTKPSEVIIGTEMGIWGT
;
A
#
# COMPACT_ATOMS: atom_id res chain seq x y z
N ASN A 1 5.93 24.10 -13.10
CA ASN A 1 5.64 23.32 -14.32
C ASN A 1 5.00 22.02 -13.91
N ASN A 2 3.67 21.99 -13.95
CA ASN A 2 2.90 20.77 -13.68
C ASN A 2 2.99 19.90 -14.94
N HIS A 3 3.88 18.92 -14.93
CA HIS A 3 3.85 17.87 -15.93
C HIS A 3 2.72 16.90 -15.57
N PHE A 4 1.55 17.16 -16.09
CA PHE A 4 0.48 16.18 -16.11
C PHE A 4 0.76 15.19 -17.25
N ILE A 5 0.53 13.92 -16.99
CA ILE A 5 0.41 12.93 -18.06
C ILE A 5 -0.88 13.30 -18.80
N THR A 6 -0.77 14.07 -19.85
CA THR A 6 -1.90 14.39 -20.74
C THR A 6 -2.14 13.18 -21.64
N ALA A 7 -3.39 12.79 -21.79
CA ALA A 7 -3.76 11.88 -22.86
C ALA A 7 -3.35 12.49 -24.21
N PRO A 8 -2.73 11.72 -25.11
CA PRO A 8 -2.19 12.22 -26.37
C PRO A 8 -3.23 12.84 -27.33
N ASN A 9 -4.52 12.64 -27.09
CA ASN A 9 -5.61 13.20 -27.90
C ASN A 9 -6.06 14.61 -27.48
N GLY A 10 -5.30 15.31 -26.61
CA GLY A 10 -5.64 16.67 -26.18
C GLY A 10 -6.90 16.78 -25.32
N SER A 11 -7.55 15.66 -24.97
CA SER A 11 -8.62 15.69 -23.99
C SER A 11 -7.99 15.84 -22.59
N ASN A 12 -8.50 16.79 -21.81
CA ASN A 12 -8.09 17.03 -20.42
C ASN A 12 -8.56 15.88 -19.48
N ASN A 13 -8.55 14.64 -19.95
CA ASN A 13 -8.76 13.45 -19.14
C ASN A 13 -7.50 13.18 -18.32
N SER A 14 -7.29 14.00 -17.28
CA SER A 14 -6.26 13.69 -16.30
C SER A 14 -6.58 12.34 -15.64
N LEU A 15 -5.59 11.47 -15.52
CA LEU A 15 -5.66 10.29 -14.65
C LEU A 15 -6.12 10.67 -13.23
N PHE A 16 -5.94 11.94 -12.90
CA PHE A 16 -6.31 12.59 -11.67
C PHE A 16 -7.45 13.58 -11.97
N ALA A 17 -8.69 13.09 -12.07
CA ALA A 17 -9.84 13.97 -12.19
C ALA A 17 -9.92 14.89 -10.96
N VAL A 18 -10.13 16.16 -11.20
CA VAL A 18 -10.43 17.18 -10.21
C VAL A 18 -11.60 16.68 -9.36
N ASN A 19 -11.48 16.62 -8.07
CA ASN A 19 -12.41 16.13 -7.03
C ASN A 19 -12.18 14.70 -6.52
N HIS A 20 -11.02 14.13 -6.71
CA HIS A 20 -10.73 12.82 -6.15
C HIS A 20 -9.58 12.89 -5.17
N GLY A 21 -9.86 12.49 -3.97
CA GLY A 21 -8.85 12.09 -3.06
C GLY A 21 -8.76 12.89 -1.79
N LEU A 22 -8.05 12.27 -0.92
CA LEU A 22 -7.49 12.84 0.28
C LEU A 22 -6.47 13.92 -0.11
N PHE A 23 -6.16 14.83 0.77
CA PHE A 23 -5.11 15.84 0.58
C PHE A 23 -3.77 15.20 0.13
N VAL A 24 -3.50 13.96 0.55
CA VAL A 24 -2.43 13.12 0.05
C VAL A 24 -3.05 11.87 -0.59
N ASN A 25 -2.91 11.71 -1.90
CA ASN A 25 -3.35 10.53 -2.60
C ASN A 25 -2.33 9.40 -2.46
N ILE A 26 -2.82 8.23 -2.10
CA ILE A 26 -2.02 7.02 -2.02
C ILE A 26 -2.08 6.35 -3.39
N LEU A 27 -0.92 6.00 -3.90
CA LEU A 27 -0.78 5.44 -5.23
C LEU A 27 0.21 4.27 -5.24
N ALA A 28 0.02 3.36 -6.20
CA ALA A 28 0.93 2.26 -6.48
C ALA A 28 0.87 1.88 -7.97
N VAL A 29 1.96 1.30 -8.46
CA VAL A 29 2.08 0.84 -9.84
C VAL A 29 2.45 -0.63 -9.85
N ASP A 30 1.66 -1.44 -10.53
CA ASP A 30 2.05 -2.77 -10.90
C ASP A 30 2.75 -2.72 -12.27
N ARG A 31 4.07 -2.89 -12.24
CA ARG A 31 4.90 -2.80 -13.45
C ARG A 31 4.78 -4.04 -14.35
N HIS A 32 4.42 -5.19 -13.77
CA HIS A 32 4.25 -6.45 -14.51
C HIS A 32 2.96 -6.43 -15.33
N ARG A 33 1.91 -5.83 -14.75
CA ARG A 33 0.58 -5.78 -15.36
C ARG A 33 0.27 -4.47 -16.07
N ASP A 34 1.15 -3.47 -15.97
CA ASP A 34 0.95 -2.11 -16.50
C ASP A 34 -0.34 -1.46 -15.95
N VAL A 35 -0.50 -1.55 -14.63
CA VAL A 35 -1.68 -1.04 -13.93
C VAL A 35 -1.27 -0.03 -12.87
N PHE A 36 -1.99 1.07 -12.84
CA PHE A 36 -1.87 2.10 -11.83
C PHE A 36 -3.08 2.08 -10.90
N TYR A 37 -2.82 2.16 -9.61
CA TYR A 37 -3.81 2.24 -8.55
C TYR A 37 -3.68 3.54 -7.79
N SER A 38 -4.79 4.22 -7.50
CA SER A 38 -4.81 5.41 -6.64
C SER A 38 -6.11 5.48 -5.84
N THR A 39 -6.03 6.00 -4.62
CA THR A 39 -7.24 6.23 -3.82
C THR A 39 -8.11 7.33 -4.42
N ILE A 40 -9.43 7.16 -4.35
CA ILE A 40 -10.43 8.18 -4.69
C ILE A 40 -11.03 8.74 -3.42
N SER A 41 -11.52 7.85 -2.59
CA SER A 41 -12.12 8.12 -1.28
C SER A 41 -11.63 7.07 -0.31
N GLY A 42 -12.10 7.12 0.93
CA GLY A 42 -11.62 6.22 1.97
C GLY A 42 -11.49 4.75 1.60
N TYR A 43 -12.46 4.20 0.87
CA TYR A 43 -12.57 2.77 0.58
C TYR A 43 -12.67 2.42 -0.92
N THR A 44 -12.52 3.40 -1.81
CA THR A 44 -12.52 3.19 -3.26
C THR A 44 -11.22 3.64 -3.90
N MET A 45 -10.84 2.95 -4.96
CA MET A 45 -9.62 3.22 -5.72
C MET A 45 -9.93 3.33 -7.21
N ASN A 46 -9.17 4.15 -7.90
CA ASN A 46 -9.03 4.06 -9.35
C ASN A 46 -8.07 2.92 -9.69
N ARG A 47 -8.42 2.19 -10.73
CA ARG A 47 -7.56 1.29 -11.46
C ARG A 47 -7.45 1.82 -12.88
N ALA A 48 -6.24 2.12 -13.34
CA ALA A 48 -5.97 2.50 -14.72
C ALA A 48 -5.06 1.47 -15.37
N THR A 49 -5.49 0.89 -16.49
CA THR A 49 -4.79 -0.15 -17.25
C THR A 49 -4.40 0.37 -18.62
N GLY A 50 -3.39 -0.24 -19.27
CA GLY A 50 -2.96 0.13 -20.61
C GLY A 50 -2.16 1.43 -20.67
N LEU A 51 -1.39 1.74 -19.65
CA LEU A 51 -0.62 2.98 -19.56
C LEU A 51 0.51 3.08 -20.59
N LYS A 52 1.04 1.92 -21.05
CA LYS A 52 2.09 1.84 -22.07
C LYS A 52 1.56 1.87 -23.50
N THR A 53 0.26 1.64 -23.67
CA THR A 53 -0.36 1.69 -24.99
C THR A 53 -0.72 3.13 -25.35
N ASN A 54 -0.18 3.64 -26.45
CA ASN A 54 -0.48 4.98 -26.93
C ASN A 54 -2.01 5.19 -27.00
N ASN A 55 -2.52 6.09 -26.16
CA ASN A 55 -3.86 6.69 -26.21
C ASN A 55 -5.05 5.90 -25.69
N ALA A 56 -4.90 4.77 -24.99
CA ALA A 56 -6.06 3.97 -24.64
C ALA A 56 -6.01 3.41 -23.20
N TYR A 57 -5.59 4.21 -22.22
CA TYR A 57 -5.75 3.74 -20.84
C TYR A 57 -7.24 3.67 -20.48
N VAL A 58 -7.60 2.60 -19.80
CA VAL A 58 -8.95 2.40 -19.26
C VAL A 58 -8.93 2.64 -17.76
N LYS A 59 -9.78 3.58 -17.31
CA LYS A 59 -9.94 3.89 -15.89
C LYS A 59 -11.23 3.27 -15.38
N THR A 60 -11.13 2.51 -14.29
CA THR A 60 -12.27 1.93 -13.59
C THR A 60 -12.17 2.21 -12.09
N THR A 61 -13.30 2.28 -11.41
CA THR A 61 -13.34 2.36 -9.95
C THR A 61 -13.53 0.96 -9.38
N ILE A 62 -12.72 0.61 -8.39
CA ILE A 62 -12.79 -0.65 -7.65
C ILE A 62 -12.97 -0.39 -6.16
N SER A 63 -13.69 -1.28 -5.47
CA SER A 63 -13.85 -1.23 -4.01
C SER A 63 -12.65 -1.92 -3.34
N ALA A 64 -12.16 -1.34 -2.26
CA ALA A 64 -11.14 -1.97 -1.43
C ALA A 64 -11.66 -3.12 -0.57
N GLY A 65 -12.98 -3.27 -0.45
CA GLY A 65 -13.59 -4.27 0.43
C GLY A 65 -13.56 -3.87 1.92
N THR A 66 -13.33 -2.60 2.23
CA THR A 66 -13.40 -2.06 3.60
C THR A 66 -14.81 -1.64 3.96
N ALA A 67 -15.08 -1.59 5.27
CA ALA A 67 -16.30 -0.98 5.78
C ALA A 67 -16.26 0.56 5.65
N SER A 68 -17.44 1.18 5.64
CA SER A 68 -17.55 2.63 5.73
C SER A 68 -16.84 3.15 7.00
N GLY A 69 -15.95 4.12 6.84
CA GLY A 69 -15.14 4.67 7.92
C GLY A 69 -13.65 4.26 7.90
N ASP A 70 -13.32 3.09 7.37
CA ASP A 70 -11.93 2.70 7.15
C ASP A 70 -11.39 3.36 5.88
N ARG A 71 -10.28 4.07 6.03
CA ARG A 71 -9.60 4.70 4.90
C ARG A 71 -8.32 3.95 4.56
N ILE A 72 -8.11 3.72 3.27
CA ILE A 72 -6.83 3.20 2.78
C ILE A 72 -5.76 4.23 3.11
N SER A 73 -4.74 3.79 3.82
CA SER A 73 -3.56 4.59 4.20
C SER A 73 -2.30 4.16 3.46
N LYS A 74 -2.29 2.94 2.91
CA LYS A 74 -1.18 2.41 2.10
C LYS A 74 -1.70 1.44 1.04
N ILE A 75 -1.07 1.48 -0.14
CA ILE A 75 -1.20 0.48 -1.20
C ILE A 75 0.18 -0.07 -1.48
N SER A 76 0.34 -1.40 -1.41
CA SER A 76 1.56 -2.10 -1.81
C SER A 76 1.23 -3.21 -2.79
N VAL A 77 1.93 -3.24 -3.91
CA VAL A 77 1.80 -4.29 -4.92
C VAL A 77 2.74 -5.44 -4.56
N SER A 78 2.23 -6.66 -4.55
CA SER A 78 3.07 -7.85 -4.38
C SER A 78 4.01 -8.00 -5.59
N PRO A 79 5.32 -8.12 -5.39
CA PRO A 79 6.26 -8.39 -6.49
C PRO A 79 6.27 -9.87 -6.90
N TYR A 80 5.60 -10.75 -6.16
CA TYR A 80 5.67 -12.20 -6.34
C TYR A 80 4.58 -12.73 -7.26
N THR A 81 3.43 -12.07 -7.35
CA THR A 81 2.34 -12.46 -8.25
C THR A 81 2.46 -11.67 -9.56
N THR A 82 2.92 -12.32 -10.63
CA THR A 82 3.17 -11.66 -11.92
C THR A 82 2.07 -11.90 -12.97
N THR A 83 1.20 -12.88 -12.73
CA THR A 83 0.09 -13.26 -13.65
C THR A 83 -1.17 -12.41 -13.43
N SER A 84 -1.31 -11.82 -12.25
CA SER A 84 -2.37 -10.89 -11.88
C SER A 84 -1.83 -9.88 -10.88
N SER A 85 -2.52 -8.76 -10.66
CA SER A 85 -2.15 -7.84 -9.58
C SER A 85 -2.66 -8.34 -8.24
N THR A 86 -1.75 -8.53 -7.29
CA THR A 86 -2.08 -8.73 -5.88
C THR A 86 -1.67 -7.49 -5.09
N LEU A 87 -2.62 -6.88 -4.41
CA LEU A 87 -2.41 -5.69 -3.59
C LEU A 87 -2.55 -6.04 -2.10
N PHE A 88 -1.73 -5.39 -1.30
CA PHE A 88 -1.91 -5.33 0.14
C PHE A 88 -2.22 -3.89 0.52
N LEU A 89 -3.40 -3.69 1.10
CA LEU A 89 -3.92 -2.38 1.47
C LEU A 89 -3.86 -2.24 2.99
N GLY A 90 -3.17 -1.23 3.47
CA GLY A 90 -3.21 -0.81 4.86
C GLY A 90 -4.31 0.21 5.08
N THR A 91 -4.92 0.21 6.26
CA THR A 91 -5.95 1.18 6.62
C THR A 91 -5.54 2.05 7.81
N ASN A 92 -6.28 3.14 8.02
CA ASN A 92 -6.10 4.01 9.18
C ASN A 92 -6.54 3.37 10.51
N SER A 93 -7.21 2.23 10.47
CA SER A 93 -7.63 1.47 11.66
C SER A 93 -6.73 0.26 11.97
N GLY A 94 -5.66 0.04 11.18
CA GLY A 94 -4.73 -1.08 11.39
C GLY A 94 -5.10 -2.35 10.64
N LYS A 95 -6.12 -2.37 9.81
CA LYS A 95 -6.44 -3.54 8.99
C LYS A 95 -5.48 -3.66 7.83
N ILE A 96 -5.14 -4.90 7.50
CA ILE A 96 -4.47 -5.26 6.26
C ILE A 96 -5.46 -6.04 5.40
N ILE A 97 -5.62 -5.63 4.14
CA ILE A 97 -6.51 -6.28 3.19
C ILE A 97 -5.66 -6.81 2.05
N LYS A 98 -5.73 -8.11 1.81
CA LYS A 98 -5.18 -8.73 0.62
C LYS A 98 -6.25 -8.73 -0.46
N MET A 99 -5.93 -8.11 -1.61
CA MET A 99 -6.79 -8.06 -2.79
C MET A 99 -6.08 -8.78 -3.93
N ILE A 100 -6.62 -9.91 -4.34
CA ILE A 100 -6.14 -10.66 -5.51
C ILE A 100 -6.93 -10.27 -6.77
N ASN A 101 -6.33 -10.49 -7.94
CA ASN A 101 -6.91 -10.16 -9.26
C ASN A 101 -7.36 -8.69 -9.35
N ALA A 102 -6.59 -7.79 -8.72
CA ALA A 102 -6.95 -6.38 -8.67
C ALA A 102 -6.97 -5.71 -10.06
N ASP A 103 -6.24 -6.26 -11.03
CA ASP A 103 -6.20 -5.82 -12.43
C ASP A 103 -7.43 -6.26 -13.25
N THR A 104 -8.20 -7.23 -12.75
CA THR A 104 -9.38 -7.78 -13.45
C THR A 104 -10.62 -7.77 -12.57
N THR A 105 -10.89 -8.85 -11.86
CA THR A 105 -12.03 -9.01 -10.95
C THR A 105 -11.53 -9.12 -9.51
N PRO A 106 -11.46 -7.99 -8.77
CA PRO A 106 -10.88 -7.96 -7.44
C PRO A 106 -11.63 -8.82 -6.43
N VAL A 107 -10.87 -9.60 -5.65
CA VAL A 107 -11.38 -10.33 -4.48
C VAL A 107 -10.56 -9.88 -3.26
N SER A 108 -11.23 -9.31 -2.26
CA SER A 108 -10.61 -8.77 -1.06
C SER A 108 -10.84 -9.67 0.15
N THR A 109 -9.78 -9.91 0.93
CA THR A 109 -9.82 -10.63 2.19
C THR A 109 -9.11 -9.81 3.26
N VAL A 110 -9.75 -9.61 4.41
CA VAL A 110 -9.12 -8.95 5.55
C VAL A 110 -8.23 -9.96 6.27
N ILE A 111 -6.96 -9.60 6.42
CA ILE A 111 -6.00 -10.35 7.24
C ILE A 111 -6.19 -9.92 8.70
N ALA A 112 -6.30 -10.89 9.60
CA ALA A 112 -6.38 -10.60 11.03
C ALA A 112 -5.09 -9.96 11.53
N THR A 113 -5.19 -8.82 12.23
CA THR A 113 -4.04 -8.09 12.76
C THR A 113 -4.18 -7.86 14.26
N PRO A 114 -3.08 -7.99 15.04
CA PRO A 114 -3.08 -7.70 16.47
C PRO A 114 -2.88 -6.21 16.78
N PHE A 115 -2.71 -5.37 15.77
CA PHE A 115 -2.40 -3.96 15.91
C PHE A 115 -3.57 -3.08 15.45
N VAL A 116 -3.60 -1.87 15.96
CA VAL A 116 -4.57 -0.82 15.60
C VAL A 116 -3.84 0.45 15.21
N GLY A 117 -4.53 1.35 14.50
CA GLY A 117 -3.99 2.63 14.11
C GLY A 117 -3.57 2.70 12.64
N ASN A 118 -2.92 3.78 12.26
CA ASN A 118 -2.67 4.08 10.85
C ASN A 118 -1.48 3.30 10.29
N VAL A 119 -1.74 2.38 9.37
CA VAL A 119 -0.70 1.67 8.62
C VAL A 119 0.02 2.66 7.71
N SER A 120 1.31 2.84 7.94
CA SER A 120 2.15 3.79 7.22
C SER A 120 2.90 3.17 6.05
N ASP A 121 3.36 1.93 6.20
CA ASP A 121 4.03 1.20 5.10
C ASP A 121 3.84 -0.31 5.19
N ILE A 122 3.96 -0.99 4.04
CA ILE A 122 3.90 -2.45 3.89
C ILE A 122 4.99 -2.85 2.91
N LYS A 123 5.89 -3.75 3.31
CA LYS A 123 6.96 -4.31 2.48
C LYS A 123 6.97 -5.82 2.55
N PHE A 124 7.51 -6.44 1.50
CA PHE A 124 7.65 -7.88 1.38
C PHE A 124 9.11 -8.29 1.53
N GLY A 125 9.34 -9.41 2.21
CA GLY A 125 10.63 -10.05 2.35
C GLY A 125 10.96 -10.96 1.16
N ALA A 126 11.41 -12.17 1.44
CA ALA A 126 11.78 -13.15 0.41
C ALA A 126 10.58 -13.82 -0.27
N SER A 127 9.38 -13.63 0.23
CA SER A 127 8.14 -14.17 -0.34
C SER A 127 6.94 -13.26 -0.05
N GLU A 128 5.80 -13.53 -0.69
CA GLU A 128 4.54 -12.83 -0.41
C GLU A 128 4.03 -13.08 1.03
N ASN A 129 4.48 -14.16 1.66
CA ASN A 129 4.12 -14.50 3.04
C ASN A 129 4.96 -13.76 4.08
N GLU A 130 6.12 -13.25 3.68
CA GLU A 130 6.97 -12.43 4.56
C GLU A 130 6.60 -10.96 4.39
N ILE A 131 5.93 -10.41 5.40
CA ILE A 131 5.40 -9.05 5.34
C ILE A 131 5.88 -8.27 6.57
N LEU A 132 6.46 -7.12 6.33
CA LEU A 132 6.77 -6.13 7.35
C LEU A 132 5.80 -4.96 7.23
N VAL A 133 5.17 -4.61 8.34
CA VAL A 133 4.18 -3.53 8.43
C VAL A 133 4.66 -2.52 9.47
N THR A 134 4.54 -1.24 9.13
CA THR A 134 4.74 -0.16 10.08
C THR A 134 3.47 0.65 10.28
N LEU A 135 3.37 1.26 11.48
CA LEU A 135 2.27 2.13 11.86
C LEU A 135 2.81 3.51 12.26
N SER A 136 1.94 4.51 12.16
CA SER A 136 2.28 5.87 12.53
C SER A 136 1.52 6.31 13.78
N ASN A 137 1.64 5.51 14.84
CA ASN A 137 1.00 5.80 16.13
C ASN A 137 1.97 6.48 17.08
N TYR A 138 1.37 7.22 18.03
CA TYR A 138 2.02 7.70 19.24
C TYR A 138 1.41 6.98 20.45
N GLY A 139 2.18 6.75 21.48
CA GLY A 139 1.73 6.17 22.75
C GLY A 139 2.48 4.89 23.13
N GLU A 140 2.98 4.83 24.36
CA GLU A 140 3.85 3.77 24.87
C GLU A 140 3.26 2.35 24.76
N THR A 141 1.95 2.24 24.68
CA THR A 141 1.24 0.97 24.52
C THR A 141 1.09 0.54 23.05
N MET A 142 1.36 1.45 22.12
CA MET A 142 1.18 1.21 20.69
C MET A 142 2.50 0.88 20.03
N LYS A 143 2.62 -0.34 19.53
CA LYS A 143 3.79 -0.78 18.78
C LYS A 143 3.64 -0.46 17.30
N ASN A 144 4.75 -0.08 16.66
CA ASN A 144 4.75 0.48 15.31
C ASN A 144 5.44 -0.39 14.26
N VAL A 145 6.02 -1.54 14.64
CA VAL A 145 6.71 -2.43 13.70
C VAL A 145 6.27 -3.88 13.93
N TYR A 146 5.66 -4.48 12.91
CA TYR A 146 5.18 -5.87 12.96
C TYR A 146 5.64 -6.66 11.75
N PHE A 147 5.96 -7.91 11.98
CA PHE A 147 6.41 -8.86 10.95
C PHE A 147 5.59 -10.14 11.00
N THR A 148 5.35 -10.70 9.83
CA THR A 148 4.80 -12.05 9.65
C THR A 148 5.64 -12.80 8.61
N ASN A 149 5.73 -14.13 8.75
CA ASN A 149 6.33 -15.02 7.75
C ASN A 149 5.35 -16.10 7.24
N ASP A 150 4.09 -15.99 7.64
CA ASP A 150 3.02 -16.94 7.32
C ASP A 150 1.81 -16.27 6.63
N GLY A 151 2.06 -15.15 5.94
CA GLY A 151 1.03 -14.41 5.20
C GLY A 151 0.03 -13.67 6.08
N GLY A 152 0.38 -13.43 7.35
CA GLY A 152 -0.46 -12.71 8.30
C GLY A 152 -1.33 -13.59 9.17
N ALA A 153 -1.09 -14.92 9.21
CA ALA A 153 -1.76 -15.81 10.16
C ALA A 153 -1.29 -15.52 11.59
N THR A 154 0.01 -15.23 11.76
CA THR A 154 0.58 -14.76 13.02
C THR A 154 1.46 -13.53 12.81
N TRP A 155 1.56 -12.68 13.83
CA TRP A 155 2.35 -11.45 13.80
C TRP A 155 3.28 -11.35 14.99
N GLN A 156 4.51 -10.91 14.73
CA GLN A 156 5.53 -10.66 15.73
C GLN A 156 5.79 -9.16 15.82
N ASN A 157 5.83 -8.60 17.01
CA ASN A 157 6.33 -7.26 17.23
C ASN A 157 7.85 -7.24 17.00
N LYS A 158 8.32 -6.34 16.17
CA LYS A 158 9.74 -6.13 15.82
C LYS A 158 10.26 -4.74 16.14
N GLU A 159 9.55 -3.98 16.95
CA GLU A 159 9.93 -2.61 17.31
C GLU A 159 11.24 -2.53 18.11
N GLY A 160 11.54 -3.58 18.91
CA GLY A 160 12.78 -3.61 19.70
C GLY A 160 12.86 -2.47 20.71
N ASN A 161 13.97 -1.72 20.66
CA ASN A 161 14.27 -0.58 21.52
C ASN A 161 14.04 0.77 20.85
N LEU A 162 13.25 0.80 19.79
CA LEU A 162 12.84 2.09 19.19
C LEU A 162 12.10 2.93 20.23
N PRO A 163 12.40 4.23 20.31
CA PRO A 163 11.57 5.14 21.07
C PRO A 163 10.12 5.15 20.59
N ASP A 164 9.20 5.51 21.47
CA ASP A 164 7.78 5.65 21.13
C ASP A 164 7.56 6.79 20.13
N MET A 165 7.52 6.43 18.86
CA MET A 165 7.36 7.40 17.77
C MET A 165 6.77 6.74 16.51
N PRO A 166 6.09 7.51 15.67
CA PRO A 166 5.61 7.05 14.38
C PRO A 166 6.74 6.54 13.47
N VAL A 167 6.51 5.37 12.86
CA VAL A 167 7.35 4.87 11.78
C VAL A 167 6.63 5.17 10.47
N ARG A 168 7.30 5.86 9.54
CA ARG A 168 6.70 6.41 8.33
C ARG A 168 6.99 5.60 7.07
N ALA A 169 8.14 4.95 7.02
CA ALA A 169 8.60 4.23 5.83
C ALA A 169 9.46 3.04 6.20
N ILE A 170 9.47 2.03 5.33
CA ILE A 170 10.32 0.85 5.42
C ILE A 170 11.11 0.72 4.12
N PHE A 171 12.38 0.41 4.24
CA PHE A 171 13.18 -0.19 3.18
C PHE A 171 13.72 -1.54 3.68
N MET A 172 13.42 -2.60 2.95
CA MET A 172 13.93 -3.94 3.22
C MET A 172 14.93 -4.30 2.12
N ASN A 173 16.10 -4.79 2.51
CA ASN A 173 17.12 -5.22 1.54
C ASN A 173 16.57 -6.46 0.77
N PRO A 174 16.38 -6.37 -0.56
CA PRO A 174 15.76 -7.45 -1.33
C PRO A 174 16.62 -8.71 -1.41
N THR A 175 17.94 -8.57 -1.19
CA THR A 175 18.88 -9.71 -1.20
C THR A 175 19.16 -10.26 0.20
N LYS A 176 18.83 -9.51 1.23
CA LYS A 176 19.02 -9.89 2.63
C LYS A 176 17.89 -9.33 3.49
N PRO A 177 16.71 -9.96 3.49
CA PRO A 177 15.50 -9.44 4.15
C PRO A 177 15.62 -9.19 5.65
N SER A 178 16.67 -9.72 6.30
CA SER A 178 17.00 -9.41 7.70
C SER A 178 17.56 -8.00 7.90
N GLU A 179 18.01 -7.34 6.82
CA GLU A 179 18.47 -5.97 6.85
C GLU A 179 17.31 -5.03 6.49
N VAL A 180 16.91 -4.26 7.47
CA VAL A 180 15.77 -3.34 7.35
C VAL A 180 16.20 -1.94 7.78
N ILE A 181 15.78 -0.95 7.03
CA ILE A 181 15.89 0.46 7.38
C ILE A 181 14.49 1.03 7.51
N ILE A 182 14.23 1.76 8.58
CA ILE A 182 12.97 2.46 8.81
C ILE A 182 13.21 3.96 8.92
N GLY A 183 12.27 4.73 8.38
CA GLY A 183 12.22 6.18 8.54
C GLY A 183 11.23 6.56 9.63
N THR A 184 11.69 7.36 10.58
CA THR A 184 10.90 7.88 11.70
C THR A 184 10.94 9.40 11.72
N GLU A 185 10.23 10.02 12.64
CA GLU A 185 10.29 11.49 12.82
C GLU A 185 11.63 11.97 13.38
N MET A 186 12.40 11.11 14.06
CA MET A 186 13.71 11.45 14.63
C MET A 186 14.88 11.00 13.74
N GLY A 187 14.60 10.46 12.56
CA GLY A 187 15.65 10.04 11.64
C GLY A 187 15.50 8.60 11.16
N ILE A 188 16.61 8.01 10.75
CA ILE A 188 16.71 6.69 10.14
C ILE A 188 17.30 5.70 11.16
N TRP A 189 16.67 4.54 11.24
CA TRP A 189 17.08 3.43 12.10
C TRP A 189 17.28 2.17 11.23
N GLY A 190 18.23 1.34 11.58
CA GLY A 190 18.52 0.11 10.84
C GLY A 190 18.82 -1.07 11.76
N THR A 191 18.69 -2.29 11.22
CA THR A 191 19.06 -3.55 11.87
C THR A 191 20.42 -4.01 11.39
#